data_c53bb935dbdc69f12449aeec7be384de
#
_entry.id   c53bb935dbdc69f12449aeec7be384de
#
_cell.length_a   1.000
_cell.length_b   1.000
_cell.length_c   1.000
_cell.angle_alpha   90.00
_cell.angle_beta   90.00
_cell.angle_gamma   90.00
#
_symmetry.space_group_name_H-M   'P 1'
#
loop_
_entity.id
_entity.type
_entity.pdbx_description
1 polymer ?
#
loop_
_entity_poly.entity_id
_entity_poly.type
_entity_poly.pdbx_seq_one_letter_code
_entity_poly.pdbx_strand_id
1 'polypeptide(L)'
;MDKELSSTLEDYLEAIFRLEKQKRAARVRDIAHQVGVSKSTVSAALKSLAGKNLIEYEPYELIVLTPEGRNKAAAIVLNHYIISRFLQDVLALGRQKAEQIACEFEHAVDQEAIERFGCFLAFVQESSAQGADLLDQFKHFIQAGSEKRICRELFREYRKRIETEMGNR
;
A
#
# COMPACT_ATOMS: atom_id res chain seq x y z
N MET A 1 6.45 14.63 19.97
CA MET A 1 6.84 14.52 18.56
C MET A 1 6.86 13.04 18.23
N ASP A 2 5.79 12.53 17.64
CA ASP A 2 5.75 11.16 17.09
C ASP A 2 6.80 11.09 15.99
N LYS A 3 7.84 10.33 16.23
CA LYS A 3 8.86 10.07 15.22
C LYS A 3 8.22 9.10 14.23
N GLU A 4 7.85 9.58 13.05
CA GLU A 4 7.35 8.74 11.97
C GLU A 4 8.22 7.49 11.83
N LEU A 5 7.59 6.35 11.62
CA LEU A 5 8.31 5.12 11.31
C LEU A 5 8.94 5.26 9.92
N SER A 6 10.09 4.64 9.72
CA SER A 6 10.57 4.45 8.35
C SER A 6 9.73 3.38 7.67
N SER A 7 9.58 3.46 6.34
CA SER A 7 8.89 2.45 5.53
C SER A 7 9.32 1.02 5.87
N THR A 8 10.62 0.81 6.01
CA THR A 8 11.17 -0.50 6.43
C THR A 8 10.63 -0.99 7.79
N LEU A 9 10.47 -0.10 8.79
CA LEU A 9 9.90 -0.50 10.09
C LEU A 9 8.39 -0.74 9.99
N GLU A 10 7.71 -0.05 9.08
CA GLU A 10 6.30 -0.28 8.77
C GLU A 10 6.09 -1.66 8.15
N ASP A 11 6.94 -2.07 7.19
CA ASP A 11 6.92 -3.41 6.60
C ASP A 11 7.06 -4.52 7.67
N TYR A 12 7.96 -4.34 8.65
CA TYR A 12 8.09 -5.29 9.74
C TYR A 12 6.87 -5.33 10.65
N LEU A 13 6.30 -4.17 10.95
CA LEU A 13 5.11 -4.08 11.80
C LEU A 13 3.91 -4.74 11.14
N GLU A 14 3.74 -4.52 9.83
CA GLU A 14 2.73 -5.18 9.00
C GLU A 14 2.94 -6.71 8.97
N ALA A 15 4.17 -7.17 8.74
CA ALA A 15 4.49 -8.60 8.72
C ALA A 15 4.14 -9.27 10.06
N ILE A 16 4.45 -8.64 11.19
CA ILE A 16 4.09 -9.14 12.53
C ILE A 16 2.56 -9.23 12.67
N PHE A 17 1.83 -8.19 12.28
CA PHE A 17 0.38 -8.16 12.36
C PHE A 17 -0.28 -9.28 11.52
N ARG A 18 0.20 -9.49 10.30
CA ARG A 18 -0.28 -10.56 9.41
C ARG A 18 0.01 -11.95 9.99
N LEU A 19 1.21 -12.16 10.54
CA LEU A 19 1.61 -13.42 11.17
C LEU A 19 0.80 -13.72 12.44
N GLU A 20 0.55 -12.73 13.29
CA GLU A 20 -0.31 -12.91 14.47
C GLU A 20 -1.73 -13.38 14.08
N LYS A 21 -2.30 -12.80 13.03
CA LYS A 21 -3.61 -13.20 12.53
C LYS A 21 -3.62 -14.63 11.97
N GLN A 22 -2.56 -15.03 11.28
CA GLN A 22 -2.49 -16.36 10.64
C GLN A 22 -2.10 -17.47 11.62
N LYS A 23 -1.13 -17.21 12.52
CA LYS A 23 -0.45 -18.21 13.35
C LYS A 23 -0.58 -17.96 14.85
N ARG A 24 -1.34 -16.93 15.26
CA ARG A 24 -1.48 -16.44 16.64
C ARG A 24 -0.19 -15.90 17.28
N ALA A 25 0.95 -15.95 16.57
CA ALA A 25 2.23 -15.42 17.05
C ALA A 25 3.20 -15.21 15.91
N ALA A 26 4.07 -14.23 16.03
CA ALA A 26 5.16 -13.98 15.11
C ALA A 26 6.50 -14.48 15.70
N ARG A 27 7.36 -15.01 14.85
CA ARG A 27 8.73 -15.42 15.20
C ARG A 27 9.73 -14.79 14.22
N VAL A 28 10.94 -14.51 14.68
CA VAL A 28 12.04 -13.95 13.86
C VAL A 28 12.19 -14.67 12.51
N ARG A 29 12.11 -16.01 12.52
CA ARG A 29 12.23 -16.82 11.31
C ARG A 29 11.08 -16.57 10.31
N ASP A 30 9.86 -16.47 10.81
CA ASP A 30 8.68 -16.30 9.96
C ASP A 30 8.66 -14.89 9.35
N ILE A 31 9.05 -13.88 10.14
CA ILE A 31 9.20 -12.50 9.67
C ILE A 31 10.31 -12.42 8.62
N ALA A 32 11.49 -13.03 8.88
CA ALA A 32 12.61 -13.05 7.94
C ALA A 32 12.20 -13.65 6.59
N HIS A 33 11.42 -14.72 6.61
CA HIS A 33 10.90 -15.36 5.40
C HIS A 33 9.89 -14.47 4.68
N GLN A 34 8.98 -13.81 5.41
CA GLN A 34 7.93 -12.98 4.82
C GLN A 34 8.48 -11.69 4.21
N VAL A 35 9.45 -11.06 4.87
CA VAL A 35 10.08 -9.80 4.40
C VAL A 35 11.23 -10.06 3.42
N GLY A 36 11.73 -11.30 3.32
CA GLY A 36 12.80 -11.66 2.40
C GLY A 36 14.20 -11.21 2.83
N VAL A 37 14.46 -11.12 4.14
CA VAL A 37 15.74 -10.64 4.72
C VAL A 37 16.37 -11.64 5.69
N SER A 38 17.59 -11.35 6.16
CA SER A 38 18.28 -12.19 7.14
C SER A 38 17.66 -12.06 8.53
N LYS A 39 17.80 -13.10 9.37
CA LYS A 39 17.35 -13.07 10.78
C LYS A 39 18.04 -11.97 11.60
N SER A 40 19.30 -11.65 11.30
CA SER A 40 20.03 -10.57 11.96
C SER A 40 19.44 -9.20 11.66
N THR A 41 19.03 -8.97 10.40
CA THR A 41 18.36 -7.75 9.97
C THR A 41 17.02 -7.59 10.69
N VAL A 42 16.23 -8.68 10.76
CA VAL A 42 14.96 -8.70 11.51
C VAL A 42 15.19 -8.34 12.98
N SER A 43 16.17 -8.97 13.63
CA SER A 43 16.44 -8.72 15.06
C SER A 43 16.80 -7.27 15.35
N ALA A 44 17.50 -6.59 14.44
CA ALA A 44 17.80 -5.16 14.56
C ALA A 44 16.52 -4.30 14.45
N ALA A 45 15.65 -4.60 13.50
CA ALA A 45 14.39 -3.92 13.32
C ALA A 45 13.44 -4.12 14.53
N LEU A 46 13.36 -5.36 15.05
CA LEU A 46 12.57 -5.67 16.25
C LEU A 46 13.02 -4.90 17.49
N LYS A 47 14.32 -4.76 17.71
CA LYS A 47 14.86 -3.91 18.79
C LYS A 47 14.41 -2.46 18.63
N SER A 48 14.40 -1.93 17.39
CA SER A 48 13.93 -0.58 17.12
C SER A 48 12.42 -0.43 17.38
N LEU A 49 11.61 -1.40 16.96
CA LEU A 49 10.16 -1.41 17.22
C LEU A 49 9.83 -1.54 18.71
N ALA A 50 10.56 -2.39 19.43
CA ALA A 50 10.42 -2.52 20.88
C ALA A 50 10.81 -1.23 21.62
N GLY A 51 11.91 -0.58 21.20
CA GLY A 51 12.33 0.71 21.72
C GLY A 51 11.33 1.85 21.46
N LYS A 52 10.41 1.67 20.52
CA LYS A 52 9.28 2.56 20.22
C LYS A 52 7.98 2.12 20.89
N ASN A 53 8.01 1.09 21.75
CA ASN A 53 6.86 0.52 22.43
C ASN A 53 5.74 0.00 21.48
N LEU A 54 6.12 -0.48 20.27
CA LEU A 54 5.17 -1.02 19.30
C LEU A 54 5.04 -2.53 19.36
N ILE A 55 6.04 -3.21 19.91
CA ILE A 55 6.06 -4.66 20.12
C ILE A 55 6.64 -5.01 21.49
N GLU A 56 6.26 -6.16 22.02
CA GLU A 56 6.97 -6.87 23.06
C GLU A 56 7.92 -7.86 22.40
N TYR A 57 9.21 -7.75 22.70
CA TYR A 57 10.25 -8.58 22.09
C TYR A 57 11.34 -8.96 23.10
N GLU A 58 11.41 -10.24 23.42
CA GLU A 58 12.51 -10.86 24.13
C GLU A 58 13.20 -11.91 23.23
N PRO A 59 14.53 -12.08 23.36
CA PRO A 59 15.25 -13.09 22.59
C PRO A 59 14.66 -14.49 22.80
N TYR A 60 14.41 -15.19 21.69
CA TYR A 60 13.83 -16.55 21.65
C TYR A 60 12.32 -16.65 21.99
N GLU A 61 11.67 -15.57 22.35
CA GLU A 61 10.23 -15.53 22.62
C GLU A 61 9.40 -15.21 21.38
N LEU A 62 8.09 -15.25 21.55
CA LEU A 62 7.14 -14.82 20.53
C LEU A 62 7.10 -13.30 20.52
N ILE A 63 7.04 -12.74 19.31
CA ILE A 63 6.88 -11.30 19.11
C ILE A 63 5.39 -10.98 19.15
N VAL A 64 5.00 -10.04 20.01
CA VAL A 64 3.61 -9.63 20.21
C VAL A 64 3.48 -8.13 20.00
N LEU A 65 2.45 -7.71 19.28
CA LEU A 65 2.13 -6.31 19.11
C LEU A 65 1.56 -5.73 20.40
N THR A 66 2.06 -4.58 20.84
CA THR A 66 1.38 -3.76 21.86
C THR A 66 0.05 -3.23 21.32
N PRO A 67 -0.86 -2.72 22.16
CA PRO A 67 -2.09 -2.08 21.67
C PRO A 67 -1.79 -0.94 20.66
N GLU A 68 -0.77 -0.12 20.92
CA GLU A 68 -0.33 0.96 20.02
C GLU A 68 0.23 0.40 18.71
N GLY A 69 1.12 -0.61 18.79
CA GLY A 69 1.66 -1.29 17.63
C GLY A 69 0.58 -1.93 16.76
N ARG A 70 -0.43 -2.52 17.40
CA ARG A 70 -1.57 -3.12 16.70
C ARG A 70 -2.41 -2.09 15.95
N ASN A 71 -2.68 -0.94 16.57
CA ASN A 71 -3.42 0.15 15.92
C ASN A 71 -2.65 0.69 14.71
N LYS A 72 -1.34 0.91 14.88
CA LYS A 72 -0.47 1.40 13.81
C LYS A 72 -0.36 0.40 12.66
N ALA A 73 -0.13 -0.88 12.97
CA ALA A 73 -0.09 -1.95 11.98
C ALA A 73 -1.43 -2.09 11.22
N ALA A 74 -2.54 -1.99 11.94
CA ALA A 74 -3.87 -2.05 11.31
C ALA A 74 -4.10 -0.89 10.33
N ALA A 75 -3.60 0.32 10.63
CA ALA A 75 -3.68 1.45 9.72
C ALA A 75 -2.85 1.22 8.45
N ILE A 76 -1.61 0.71 8.58
CA ILE A 76 -0.74 0.36 7.44
C ILE A 76 -1.44 -0.66 6.54
N VAL A 77 -1.93 -1.77 7.12
CA VAL A 77 -2.65 -2.81 6.37
C VAL A 77 -3.91 -2.27 5.69
N LEU A 78 -4.61 -1.34 6.33
CA LEU A 78 -5.79 -0.69 5.72
C LEU A 78 -5.39 0.17 4.52
N ASN A 79 -4.32 0.96 4.64
CA ASN A 79 -3.81 1.79 3.55
C ASN A 79 -3.43 0.94 2.35
N HIS A 80 -2.63 -0.12 2.58
CA HIS A 80 -2.30 -1.11 1.56
C HIS A 80 -3.54 -1.66 0.86
N TYR A 81 -4.53 -2.10 1.64
CA TYR A 81 -5.76 -2.67 1.11
C TYR A 81 -6.53 -1.66 0.23
N ILE A 82 -6.70 -0.41 0.69
CA ILE A 82 -7.39 0.64 -0.06
C ILE A 82 -6.69 0.91 -1.39
N ILE A 83 -5.37 1.07 -1.37
CA ILE A 83 -4.57 1.32 -2.58
C ILE A 83 -4.66 0.12 -3.53
N SER A 84 -4.43 -1.10 -3.03
CA SER A 84 -4.50 -2.31 -3.84
C SER A 84 -5.87 -2.48 -4.50
N ARG A 85 -6.97 -2.21 -3.76
CA ARG A 85 -8.33 -2.24 -4.30
C ARG A 85 -8.56 -1.17 -5.35
N PHE A 86 -8.10 0.06 -5.11
CA PHE A 86 -8.20 1.13 -6.10
C PHE A 86 -7.50 0.75 -7.41
N LEU A 87 -6.28 0.22 -7.32
CA LEU A 87 -5.52 -0.21 -8.48
C LEU A 87 -6.20 -1.35 -9.26
N GLN A 88 -6.83 -2.30 -8.55
CA GLN A 88 -7.51 -3.43 -9.17
C GLN A 88 -8.88 -3.05 -9.73
N ASP A 89 -9.72 -2.40 -8.93
CA ASP A 89 -11.13 -2.22 -9.25
C ASP A 89 -11.35 -1.02 -10.17
N VAL A 90 -10.57 0.06 -9.97
CA VAL A 90 -10.68 1.30 -10.76
C VAL A 90 -9.76 1.28 -11.97
N LEU A 91 -8.46 0.99 -11.76
CA LEU A 91 -7.47 1.02 -12.84
C LEU A 91 -7.35 -0.31 -13.61
N ALA A 92 -8.10 -1.33 -13.21
CA ALA A 92 -8.12 -2.65 -13.83
C ALA A 92 -6.73 -3.31 -13.93
N LEU A 93 -5.84 -3.03 -12.97
CA LEU A 93 -4.55 -3.69 -12.89
C LEU A 93 -4.70 -5.13 -12.39
N GLY A 94 -3.89 -6.04 -12.94
CA GLY A 94 -3.84 -7.40 -12.43
C GLY A 94 -3.39 -7.44 -10.96
N ARG A 95 -3.96 -8.37 -10.17
CA ARG A 95 -3.76 -8.46 -8.72
C ARG A 95 -2.29 -8.40 -8.30
N GLN A 96 -1.43 -9.21 -8.90
CA GLN A 96 0.00 -9.25 -8.52
C GLN A 96 0.68 -7.90 -8.67
N LYS A 97 0.41 -7.18 -9.78
CA LYS A 97 0.97 -5.87 -10.04
C LYS A 97 0.39 -4.81 -9.09
N ALA A 98 -0.91 -4.88 -8.79
CA ALA A 98 -1.57 -3.97 -7.86
C ALA A 98 -1.02 -4.12 -6.44
N GLU A 99 -0.81 -5.35 -5.95
CA GLU A 99 -0.21 -5.62 -4.64
C GLU A 99 1.22 -5.08 -4.55
N GLN A 100 2.04 -5.30 -5.60
CA GLN A 100 3.41 -4.76 -5.63
C GLN A 100 3.42 -3.24 -5.59
N ILE A 101 2.61 -2.57 -6.41
CA ILE A 101 2.54 -1.10 -6.43
C ILE A 101 1.99 -0.58 -5.10
N ALA A 102 0.99 -1.22 -4.51
CA ALA A 102 0.41 -0.81 -3.25
C ALA A 102 1.45 -0.80 -2.12
N CYS A 103 2.30 -1.83 -2.05
CA CYS A 103 3.38 -1.93 -1.06
C CYS A 103 4.39 -0.78 -1.15
N GLU A 104 4.73 -0.33 -2.36
CA GLU A 104 5.65 0.80 -2.55
C GLU A 104 4.94 2.15 -2.30
N PHE A 105 3.67 2.24 -2.65
CA PHE A 105 2.91 3.49 -2.70
C PHE A 105 2.34 3.89 -1.33
N GLU A 106 2.00 2.94 -0.46
CA GLU A 106 1.39 3.19 0.86
C GLU A 106 2.27 4.03 1.79
N HIS A 107 3.59 3.96 1.63
CA HIS A 107 4.55 4.73 2.42
C HIS A 107 4.79 6.15 1.88
N ALA A 108 4.33 6.44 0.66
CA ALA A 108 4.53 7.72 -0.01
C ALA A 108 3.27 8.60 -0.02
N VAL A 109 2.14 8.05 0.38
CA VAL A 109 0.83 8.71 0.31
C VAL A 109 0.39 9.15 1.69
N ASP A 110 -0.06 10.41 1.80
CA ASP A 110 -0.60 10.93 3.05
C ASP A 110 -2.01 10.39 3.36
N GLN A 111 -2.42 10.56 4.61
CA GLN A 111 -3.70 10.04 5.09
C GLN A 111 -4.91 10.64 4.36
N GLU A 112 -4.83 11.92 3.95
CA GLU A 112 -5.93 12.55 3.20
C GLU A 112 -6.11 11.89 1.84
N ALA A 113 -5.03 11.59 1.12
CA ALA A 113 -5.10 10.91 -0.16
C ALA A 113 -5.64 9.48 -0.04
N ILE A 114 -5.25 8.75 1.00
CA ILE A 114 -5.81 7.41 1.32
C ILE A 114 -7.33 7.49 1.53
N GLU A 115 -7.78 8.46 2.31
CA GLU A 115 -9.21 8.68 2.54
C GLU A 115 -9.97 8.99 1.25
N ARG A 116 -9.36 9.79 0.34
CA ARG A 116 -9.94 10.08 -0.98
C ARG A 116 -10.04 8.84 -1.86
N PHE A 117 -9.04 7.98 -1.86
CA PHE A 117 -9.12 6.69 -2.56
C PHE A 117 -10.24 5.81 -1.98
N GLY A 118 -10.36 5.73 -0.66
CA GLY A 118 -11.45 4.99 0.00
C GLY A 118 -12.82 5.55 -0.33
N CYS A 119 -13.01 6.88 -0.28
CA CYS A 119 -14.24 7.55 -0.68
C CYS A 119 -14.60 7.29 -2.14
N PHE A 120 -13.61 7.30 -3.03
CA PHE A 120 -13.84 7.01 -4.44
C PHE A 120 -14.27 5.56 -4.67
N LEU A 121 -13.63 4.60 -3.98
CA LEU A 121 -14.07 3.20 -4.02
C LEU A 121 -15.51 3.02 -3.55
N ALA A 122 -15.88 3.66 -2.44
CA ALA A 122 -17.26 3.63 -1.92
C ALA A 122 -18.26 4.23 -2.93
N PHE A 123 -17.93 5.39 -3.51
CA PHE A 123 -18.74 6.04 -4.53
C PHE A 123 -18.96 5.14 -5.75
N VAL A 124 -17.90 4.48 -6.23
CA VAL A 124 -17.99 3.55 -7.36
C VAL A 124 -18.87 2.35 -7.04
N GLN A 125 -18.74 1.78 -5.84
CA GLN A 125 -19.57 0.65 -5.40
C GLN A 125 -21.03 1.03 -5.30
N GLU A 126 -21.34 2.20 -4.77
CA GLU A 126 -22.71 2.71 -4.66
C GLU A 126 -23.30 3.06 -6.03
N SER A 127 -22.53 3.70 -6.91
CA SER A 127 -22.94 4.04 -8.27
C SER A 127 -23.15 2.81 -9.16
N SER A 128 -22.40 1.74 -8.95
CA SER A 128 -22.55 0.46 -9.67
C SER A 128 -23.90 -0.21 -9.41
N ALA A 129 -24.54 0.07 -8.27
CA ALA A 129 -25.90 -0.38 -7.99
C ALA A 129 -26.97 0.35 -8.81
N GLN A 130 -26.66 1.52 -9.37
CA GLN A 130 -27.59 2.37 -10.14
C GLN A 130 -27.25 2.51 -11.62
N GLY A 131 -26.08 2.07 -12.08
CA GLY A 131 -25.63 2.21 -13.47
C GLY A 131 -24.16 1.81 -13.65
N ALA A 132 -23.91 0.53 -13.77
CA ALA A 132 -22.61 -0.14 -13.80
C ALA A 132 -21.64 0.30 -14.91
N ASP A 133 -21.86 1.44 -15.56
CA ASP A 133 -21.38 1.63 -16.92
C ASP A 133 -19.98 2.24 -17.04
N LEU A 134 -19.59 3.18 -16.16
CA LEU A 134 -18.34 3.93 -16.39
C LEU A 134 -17.07 3.07 -16.23
N LEU A 135 -17.00 2.23 -15.19
CA LEU A 135 -15.85 1.37 -14.99
C LEU A 135 -15.79 0.23 -16.00
N ASP A 136 -16.93 -0.30 -16.40
CA ASP A 136 -16.98 -1.32 -17.44
C ASP A 136 -16.63 -0.73 -18.80
N GLN A 137 -17.08 0.48 -19.11
CA GLN A 137 -16.63 1.24 -20.29
C GLN A 137 -15.11 1.47 -20.24
N PHE A 138 -14.54 1.84 -19.09
CA PHE A 138 -13.10 2.00 -18.95
C PHE A 138 -12.33 0.69 -19.14
N LYS A 139 -12.80 -0.40 -18.57
CA LYS A 139 -12.21 -1.74 -18.77
C LYS A 139 -12.26 -2.15 -20.24
N HIS A 140 -13.40 -1.96 -20.90
CA HIS A 140 -13.53 -2.22 -22.34
C HIS A 140 -12.61 -1.33 -23.18
N PHE A 141 -12.49 -0.05 -22.84
CA PHE A 141 -11.59 0.88 -23.52
C PHE A 141 -10.11 0.40 -23.43
N ILE A 142 -9.65 -0.05 -22.25
CA ILE A 142 -8.31 -0.61 -22.07
C ILE A 142 -8.13 -1.90 -22.89
N GLN A 143 -9.12 -2.81 -22.85
CA GLN A 143 -9.04 -4.10 -23.53
C GLN A 143 -9.07 -3.95 -25.05
N ALA A 144 -9.80 -2.99 -25.58
CA ALA A 144 -9.89 -2.73 -27.02
C ALA A 144 -8.57 -2.21 -27.64
N GLY A 145 -7.58 -1.86 -26.83
CA GLY A 145 -6.27 -1.36 -27.29
C GLY A 145 -6.31 0.03 -27.92
N SER A 146 -7.49 0.68 -27.94
CA SER A 146 -7.66 2.05 -28.45
C SER A 146 -7.03 3.09 -27.51
N GLU A 147 -6.87 2.74 -26.25
CA GLU A 147 -6.23 3.58 -25.24
C GLU A 147 -4.79 3.98 -25.63
N LYS A 148 -4.04 3.07 -26.28
CA LYS A 148 -2.64 3.33 -26.66
C LYS A 148 -2.48 4.52 -27.61
N ARG A 149 -3.45 4.78 -28.47
CA ARG A 149 -3.42 5.94 -29.36
C ARG A 149 -3.83 7.22 -28.61
N ILE A 150 -4.96 7.17 -27.92
CA ILE A 150 -5.52 8.31 -27.20
C ILE A 150 -4.58 8.76 -26.07
N CYS A 151 -4.07 7.83 -25.26
CA CYS A 151 -3.12 8.14 -24.20
C CYS A 151 -1.79 8.70 -24.78
N ARG A 152 -1.29 8.19 -25.91
CA ARG A 152 -0.09 8.76 -26.56
C ARG A 152 -0.29 10.19 -27.04
N GLU A 153 -1.47 10.51 -27.56
CA GLU A 153 -1.82 11.87 -27.98
C GLU A 153 -1.86 12.81 -26.77
N LEU A 154 -2.57 12.41 -25.70
CA LEU A 154 -2.65 13.15 -24.44
C LEU A 154 -1.26 13.39 -23.81
N PHE A 155 -0.45 12.31 -23.70
CA PHE A 155 0.91 12.44 -23.14
C PHE A 155 1.82 13.33 -23.99
N ARG A 156 1.64 13.36 -25.31
CA ARG A 156 2.35 14.28 -26.19
C ARG A 156 1.97 15.73 -25.92
N GLU A 157 0.69 16.00 -25.70
CA GLU A 157 0.21 17.34 -25.35
C GLU A 157 0.72 17.80 -23.99
N TYR A 158 0.69 16.93 -22.96
CA TYR A 158 1.24 17.24 -21.65
C TYR A 158 2.74 17.50 -21.70
N ARG A 159 3.49 16.71 -22.46
CA ARG A 159 4.94 16.93 -22.63
C ARG A 159 5.22 18.30 -23.25
N LYS A 160 4.49 18.69 -24.30
CA LYS A 160 4.62 20.03 -24.89
C LYS A 160 4.32 21.16 -23.90
N ARG A 161 3.29 20.99 -23.06
CA ARG A 161 2.97 21.97 -22.00
C ARG A 161 4.12 22.11 -21.01
N ILE A 162 4.63 20.99 -20.50
CA ILE A 162 5.74 20.97 -19.56
C ILE A 162 6.98 21.66 -20.17
N GLU A 163 7.34 21.34 -21.42
CA GLU A 163 8.46 21.96 -22.12
C GLU A 163 8.28 23.48 -22.29
N THR A 164 7.06 23.92 -22.57
CA THR A 164 6.73 25.36 -22.68
C THR A 164 6.83 26.08 -21.33
N GLU A 165 6.33 25.48 -20.26
CA GLU A 165 6.38 26.04 -18.90
C GLU A 165 7.81 26.09 -18.33
N MET A 166 8.64 25.09 -18.65
CA MET A 166 10.05 25.02 -18.22
C MET A 166 10.97 25.90 -19.08
N GLY A 167 10.60 26.17 -20.34
CA GLY A 167 11.36 27.03 -21.24
C GLY A 167 11.16 28.54 -21.01
N ASN A 168 10.15 28.91 -20.19
CA ASN A 168 9.85 30.30 -19.83
C ASN A 168 10.44 30.74 -18.47
N ARG A 169 11.36 29.98 -17.91
CA ARG A 169 12.16 30.32 -16.72
C ARG A 169 13.60 30.49 -17.10
#